data_7202ad5a1b1828dfce28ab1805e3687a
#
_entry.id   7202ad5a1b1828dfce28ab1805e3687a
#
_cell.length_a   1.000
_cell.length_b   1.000
_cell.length_c   1.000
_cell.angle_alpha   90.00
_cell.angle_beta   90.00
_cell.angle_gamma   90.00
#
_symmetry.space_group_name_H-M   'P 1'
#
loop_
_entity.id
_entity.type
_entity.pdbx_description
1 polymer ?
#
loop_
_entity_poly.entity_id
_entity_poly.type
_entity_poly.pdbx_seq_one_letter_code
_entity_poly.pdbx_strand_id
1 'polypeptide(L)'
;MAKAKSGGTRSFLRGRVASDVYSIGKDAKGNKQQIVRSLAESVANPQTLAQMRGRMIMSTIMQAVSSMAAIIDHSFDNVPAGQPNVSEFIRRNYALVKADVAAHPASGNAFGLNKYGEKGIKQGAYVVAGGSAADIAGVQLNGANKTLVIALSAGATIADLRSALGIGTEDYFTAVCVTADGKFLYNRFHVSQSLPSATEISSDNIASVITLDGNVNVTLAYASNTITATFADFSANAGIIVSRKENATYKHNDVVLAAPATPSFTSDDALPTYPTGSQRFLNGGGESETPFSPEPAPTPTPTEPIAITGWSIGSERGTGADVTLDVAFGTISKLDITASGAVGSDTYKLMRNSTKSLTGATLVENITSFPHEATSLPYSEQTYFMVVKNDSEIIGSANVYPQGD
;
A
#
# COMPACT_ATOMS: atom_id res chain seq x y z
N MET A 1 -37.69 19.24 1.27
CA MET A 1 -38.18 19.72 -0.05
C MET A 1 -37.10 19.50 -1.12
N ALA A 2 -37.45 18.87 -2.23
CA ALA A 2 -36.55 18.74 -3.37
C ALA A 2 -36.47 20.07 -4.12
N LYS A 3 -35.27 20.51 -4.49
CA LYS A 3 -35.05 21.70 -5.29
C LYS A 3 -34.78 21.30 -6.73
N ALA A 4 -35.60 21.71 -7.67
CA ALA A 4 -35.29 21.59 -9.09
C ALA A 4 -34.39 22.75 -9.51
N LYS A 5 -33.27 22.46 -10.13
CA LYS A 5 -32.40 23.46 -10.75
C LYS A 5 -32.57 23.31 -12.26
N SER A 6 -33.36 24.19 -12.85
CA SER A 6 -33.52 24.21 -14.28
C SER A 6 -32.35 24.95 -14.94
N GLY A 7 -31.73 24.30 -15.87
CA GLY A 7 -30.73 24.88 -16.76
C GLY A 7 -30.87 24.23 -18.12
N GLY A 8 -31.58 24.84 -19.03
CA GLY A 8 -31.86 24.28 -20.34
C GLY A 8 -32.99 23.24 -20.36
N THR A 9 -33.08 22.44 -21.41
CA THR A 9 -34.15 21.47 -21.66
C THR A 9 -34.19 20.24 -20.73
N ARG A 10 -33.31 20.18 -19.72
CA ARG A 10 -33.26 19.06 -18.73
C ARG A 10 -33.19 19.62 -17.32
N SER A 11 -34.21 19.31 -16.53
CA SER A 11 -34.24 19.57 -15.08
C SER A 11 -33.62 18.43 -14.29
N PHE A 12 -32.65 18.73 -13.42
CA PHE A 12 -32.13 17.76 -12.47
C PHE A 12 -32.74 18.04 -11.09
N LEU A 13 -33.34 17.02 -10.52
CA LEU A 13 -33.89 17.08 -9.17
C LEU A 13 -32.83 16.71 -8.15
N ARG A 14 -32.84 17.37 -6.99
CA ARG A 14 -32.02 17.02 -5.81
C ARG A 14 -32.90 17.02 -4.57
N GLY A 15 -32.72 16.02 -3.73
CA GLY A 15 -33.43 15.89 -2.46
C GLY A 15 -34.42 14.74 -2.45
N ARG A 16 -35.34 14.77 -1.50
CA ARG A 16 -36.35 13.73 -1.28
C ARG A 16 -37.71 14.17 -1.81
N VAL A 17 -38.35 13.31 -2.56
CA VAL A 17 -39.74 13.47 -2.97
C VAL A 17 -40.46 12.15 -2.63
N ALA A 18 -41.38 12.19 -1.69
CA ALA A 18 -42.07 11.01 -1.17
C ALA A 18 -41.10 9.91 -0.72
N SER A 19 -41.18 8.73 -1.35
CA SER A 19 -40.31 7.59 -1.08
C SER A 19 -39.00 7.62 -1.87
N ASP A 20 -38.78 8.61 -2.75
CA ASP A 20 -37.64 8.63 -3.62
C ASP A 20 -36.62 9.72 -3.23
N VAL A 21 -35.34 9.36 -3.37
CA VAL A 21 -34.22 10.27 -3.20
C VAL A 21 -33.54 10.50 -4.54
N TYR A 22 -33.50 11.76 -4.91
CA TYR A 22 -32.92 12.24 -6.16
C TYR A 22 -31.53 12.82 -5.92
N SER A 23 -30.58 12.38 -6.67
CA SER A 23 -29.20 12.90 -6.65
C SER A 23 -28.68 13.09 -8.07
N ILE A 24 -27.65 13.92 -8.20
CA ILE A 24 -26.97 14.14 -9.47
C ILE A 24 -25.61 13.47 -9.37
N GLY A 25 -25.37 12.49 -10.20
CA GLY A 25 -24.08 11.85 -10.39
C GLY A 25 -23.41 12.26 -11.69
N LYS A 26 -22.27 11.69 -11.96
CA LYS A 26 -21.60 11.78 -13.25
C LYS A 26 -21.40 10.36 -13.79
N ASP A 27 -21.55 10.20 -15.09
CA ASP A 27 -21.22 8.95 -15.77
C ASP A 27 -19.69 8.83 -15.98
N ALA A 28 -19.24 7.72 -16.53
CA ALA A 28 -17.82 7.47 -16.81
C ALA A 28 -17.20 8.49 -17.80
N LYS A 29 -18.03 9.21 -18.55
CA LYS A 29 -17.62 10.27 -19.50
C LYS A 29 -17.70 11.66 -18.87
N GLY A 30 -18.03 11.77 -17.57
CA GLY A 30 -18.15 13.03 -16.87
C GLY A 30 -19.48 13.77 -17.07
N ASN A 31 -20.43 13.22 -17.81
CA ASN A 31 -21.74 13.85 -18.03
C ASN A 31 -22.60 13.72 -16.77
N LYS A 32 -23.38 14.78 -16.50
CA LYS A 32 -24.33 14.75 -15.37
C LYS A 32 -25.49 13.80 -15.68
N GLN A 33 -25.77 12.90 -14.75
CA GLN A 33 -26.93 12.01 -14.82
C GLN A 33 -27.78 12.12 -13.56
N GLN A 34 -29.09 11.95 -13.72
CA GLN A 34 -30.02 11.86 -12.61
C GLN A 34 -29.98 10.44 -12.02
N ILE A 35 -29.72 10.35 -10.74
CA ILE A 35 -29.80 9.09 -9.98
C ILE A 35 -31.03 9.17 -9.10
N VAL A 36 -31.89 8.18 -9.22
CA VAL A 36 -33.08 8.02 -8.39
C VAL A 36 -32.95 6.69 -7.62
N ARG A 37 -33.18 6.73 -6.33
CA ARG A 37 -33.21 5.55 -5.47
C ARG A 37 -34.36 5.63 -4.49
N SER A 38 -34.95 4.51 -4.16
CA SER A 38 -35.94 4.47 -3.09
C SER A 38 -35.31 4.84 -1.74
N LEU A 39 -36.05 5.55 -0.93
CA LEU A 39 -35.66 5.81 0.45
C LEU A 39 -35.78 4.48 1.23
N ALA A 40 -34.71 4.05 1.86
CA ALA A 40 -34.79 2.95 2.79
C ALA A 40 -35.63 3.35 4.00
N GLU A 41 -36.65 2.58 4.34
CA GLU A 41 -37.50 2.82 5.53
C GLU A 41 -36.69 2.72 6.81
N SER A 42 -35.76 1.77 6.87
CA SER A 42 -34.77 1.67 7.92
C SER A 42 -33.40 1.33 7.31
N VAL A 43 -32.37 2.00 7.79
CA VAL A 43 -30.99 1.67 7.41
C VAL A 43 -30.36 0.95 8.57
N ALA A 44 -30.18 -0.35 8.42
CA ALA A 44 -29.34 -1.10 9.36
C ALA A 44 -27.95 -0.49 9.32
N ASN A 45 -27.46 -0.06 10.47
CA ASN A 45 -26.09 0.41 10.63
C ASN A 45 -25.33 -0.60 11.51
N PRO A 46 -25.01 -1.78 10.98
CA PRO A 46 -24.33 -2.79 11.76
C PRO A 46 -22.95 -2.28 12.17
N GLN A 47 -22.58 -2.62 13.40
CA GLN A 47 -21.30 -2.23 14.00
C GLN A 47 -20.38 -3.44 14.09
N THR A 48 -20.27 -4.18 12.98
CA THR A 48 -19.35 -5.30 12.93
C THR A 48 -17.91 -4.83 13.04
N LEU A 49 -17.04 -5.67 13.58
CA LEU A 49 -15.62 -5.39 13.71
C LEU A 49 -14.98 -4.95 12.37
N ALA A 50 -15.34 -5.64 11.29
CA ALA A 50 -14.84 -5.29 9.95
C ALA A 50 -15.26 -3.89 9.51
N GLN A 51 -16.51 -3.48 9.79
CA GLN A 51 -16.98 -2.13 9.48
C GLN A 51 -16.29 -1.08 10.35
N MET A 52 -16.07 -1.37 11.63
CA MET A 52 -15.39 -0.46 12.53
C MET A 52 -13.93 -0.26 12.14
N ARG A 53 -13.25 -1.34 11.73
CA ARG A 53 -11.90 -1.27 11.15
C ARG A 53 -11.88 -0.41 9.87
N GLY A 54 -12.81 -0.63 8.96
CA GLY A 54 -12.93 0.18 7.74
C GLY A 54 -13.14 1.67 8.03
N ARG A 55 -14.00 2.00 9.00
CA ARG A 55 -14.21 3.39 9.43
C ARG A 55 -12.96 4.00 10.02
N MET A 56 -12.23 3.25 10.83
CA MET A 56 -10.97 3.73 11.42
C MET A 56 -9.90 3.97 10.33
N ILE A 57 -9.76 3.07 9.37
CA ILE A 57 -8.85 3.27 8.22
C ILE A 57 -9.21 4.56 7.50
N MET A 58 -10.48 4.77 7.17
CA MET A 58 -10.93 5.99 6.52
C MET A 58 -10.71 7.24 7.38
N SER A 59 -10.95 7.16 8.69
CA SER A 59 -10.67 8.26 9.60
C SER A 59 -9.20 8.64 9.61
N THR A 60 -8.31 7.66 9.66
CA THR A 60 -6.85 7.87 9.62
C THR A 60 -6.42 8.57 8.32
N ILE A 61 -6.92 8.09 7.17
CA ILE A 61 -6.62 8.71 5.88
C ILE A 61 -7.17 10.14 5.82
N MET A 62 -8.38 10.37 6.32
CA MET A 62 -8.99 11.71 6.30
C MET A 62 -8.28 12.69 7.23
N GLN A 63 -7.66 12.25 8.30
CA GLN A 63 -6.77 13.10 9.11
C GLN A 63 -5.54 13.55 8.29
N ALA A 64 -4.92 12.64 7.53
CA ALA A 64 -3.86 12.98 6.62
C ALA A 64 -4.34 13.95 5.53
N VAL A 65 -5.49 13.68 4.91
CA VAL A 65 -6.11 14.57 3.91
C VAL A 65 -6.32 15.98 4.46
N SER A 66 -6.81 16.13 5.69
CA SER A 66 -7.09 17.45 6.27
C SER A 66 -5.84 18.31 6.41
N SER A 67 -4.68 17.71 6.68
CA SER A 67 -3.41 18.42 6.77
C SER A 67 -2.72 18.62 5.42
N MET A 68 -3.08 17.83 4.41
CA MET A 68 -2.50 17.85 3.06
C MET A 68 -3.40 18.45 1.98
N ALA A 69 -4.59 18.93 2.30
CA ALA A 69 -5.57 19.33 1.29
C ALA A 69 -4.99 20.24 0.20
N ALA A 70 -4.19 21.23 0.59
CA ALA A 70 -3.56 22.17 -0.34
C ALA A 70 -2.48 21.53 -1.25
N ILE A 71 -1.91 20.37 -0.87
CA ILE A 71 -0.93 19.66 -1.68
C ILE A 71 -1.66 18.66 -2.59
N ILE A 72 -2.59 17.88 -2.03
CA ILE A 72 -3.30 16.80 -2.73
C ILE A 72 -3.97 17.29 -4.02
N ASP A 73 -4.50 18.51 -4.03
CA ASP A 73 -5.17 19.07 -5.21
C ASP A 73 -4.23 19.23 -6.42
N HIS A 74 -2.91 19.15 -6.20
CA HIS A 74 -1.90 19.38 -7.22
C HIS A 74 -0.74 18.36 -7.14
N SER A 75 -0.99 17.12 -6.72
CA SER A 75 0.08 16.14 -6.51
C SER A 75 -0.06 14.85 -7.32
N PHE A 76 -1.14 14.69 -8.07
CA PHE A 76 -1.38 13.45 -8.82
C PHE A 76 -1.69 13.71 -10.28
N ASP A 77 -0.96 13.00 -11.16
CA ASP A 77 -1.25 12.93 -12.58
C ASP A 77 -2.39 11.93 -12.83
N ASN A 78 -3.01 12.05 -14.00
CA ASN A 78 -3.95 11.06 -14.55
C ASN A 78 -5.14 10.74 -13.62
N VAL A 79 -5.58 11.70 -12.83
CA VAL A 79 -6.82 11.57 -12.07
C VAL A 79 -7.99 11.49 -13.05
N PRO A 80 -8.85 10.45 -12.98
CA PRO A 80 -9.98 10.31 -13.89
C PRO A 80 -10.88 11.55 -13.90
N ALA A 81 -11.37 11.92 -15.08
CA ALA A 81 -12.23 13.08 -15.24
C ALA A 81 -13.42 13.01 -14.27
N GLY A 82 -13.60 14.07 -13.49
CA GLY A 82 -14.70 14.18 -12.53
C GLY A 82 -14.43 13.55 -11.17
N GLN A 83 -13.27 12.94 -10.94
CA GLN A 83 -12.83 12.55 -9.62
C GLN A 83 -11.99 13.67 -8.98
N PRO A 84 -12.18 13.95 -7.68
CA PRO A 84 -11.29 14.85 -6.97
C PRO A 84 -9.93 14.16 -6.68
N ASN A 85 -8.85 14.94 -6.63
CA ASN A 85 -7.51 14.43 -6.30
C ASN A 85 -7.43 13.70 -4.95
N VAL A 86 -8.26 14.11 -4.00
CA VAL A 86 -8.44 13.42 -2.71
C VAL A 86 -8.83 11.95 -2.89
N SER A 87 -9.66 11.62 -3.88
CA SER A 87 -10.03 10.23 -4.15
C SER A 87 -8.84 9.40 -4.62
N GLU A 88 -7.93 10.00 -5.38
CA GLU A 88 -6.70 9.33 -5.83
C GLU A 88 -5.74 9.12 -4.65
N PHE A 89 -5.58 10.10 -3.78
CA PHE A 89 -4.81 9.96 -2.55
C PHE A 89 -5.35 8.81 -1.69
N ILE A 90 -6.67 8.79 -1.45
CA ILE A 90 -7.31 7.72 -0.67
C ILE A 90 -7.06 6.37 -1.35
N ARG A 91 -7.26 6.26 -2.66
CA ARG A 91 -7.06 5.01 -3.41
C ARG A 91 -5.66 4.45 -3.27
N ARG A 92 -4.62 5.30 -3.37
CA ARG A 92 -3.22 4.89 -3.26
C ARG A 92 -2.82 4.52 -1.82
N ASN A 93 -3.39 5.20 -0.84
CA ASN A 93 -3.00 5.03 0.56
C ASN A 93 -3.87 4.03 1.34
N TYR A 94 -5.06 3.66 0.86
CA TYR A 94 -5.97 2.77 1.59
C TYR A 94 -5.35 1.42 1.94
N ALA A 95 -4.68 0.79 0.98
CA ALA A 95 -4.03 -0.51 1.20
C ALA A 95 -2.88 -0.43 2.20
N LEU A 96 -2.13 0.68 2.20
CA LEU A 96 -1.01 0.91 3.12
C LEU A 96 -1.52 1.06 4.55
N VAL A 97 -2.54 1.90 4.79
CA VAL A 97 -3.15 2.04 6.12
C VAL A 97 -3.78 0.73 6.59
N LYS A 98 -4.45 0.00 5.69
CA LYS A 98 -5.02 -1.31 6.02
C LYS A 98 -3.95 -2.31 6.45
N ALA A 99 -2.80 -2.33 5.78
CA ALA A 99 -1.68 -3.19 6.14
C ALA A 99 -1.09 -2.81 7.50
N ASP A 100 -0.93 -1.52 7.76
CA ASP A 100 -0.42 -1.02 9.05
C ASP A 100 -1.36 -1.39 10.21
N VAL A 101 -2.66 -1.19 10.02
CA VAL A 101 -3.67 -1.62 11.01
C VAL A 101 -3.62 -3.13 11.27
N ALA A 102 -3.38 -3.93 10.23
CA ALA A 102 -3.25 -5.37 10.37
C ALA A 102 -1.95 -5.80 11.08
N ALA A 103 -0.87 -5.05 10.86
CA ALA A 103 0.44 -5.31 11.47
C ALA A 103 0.49 -4.94 12.96
N HIS A 104 -0.43 -4.11 13.45
CA HIS A 104 -0.49 -3.64 14.83
C HIS A 104 -1.78 -4.09 15.54
N PRO A 105 -2.09 -5.38 15.58
CA PRO A 105 -3.15 -5.89 16.41
C PRO A 105 -2.77 -5.69 17.87
N ALA A 106 -3.74 -5.48 18.74
CA ALA A 106 -3.51 -5.49 20.17
C ALA A 106 -3.01 -6.86 20.60
N SER A 107 -1.74 -6.97 20.89
CA SER A 107 -1.16 -8.22 21.35
C SER A 107 -1.63 -8.52 22.78
N GLY A 108 -2.56 -9.45 22.91
CA GLY A 108 -3.00 -9.99 24.20
C GLY A 108 -3.96 -9.12 25.00
N ASN A 109 -4.06 -7.83 24.73
CA ASN A 109 -4.97 -6.91 25.39
C ASN A 109 -6.00 -6.34 24.42
N ALA A 110 -7.26 -6.30 24.80
CA ALA A 110 -8.26 -5.58 24.04
C ALA A 110 -7.96 -4.08 24.10
N PHE A 111 -7.95 -3.41 22.96
CA PHE A 111 -7.90 -1.96 22.89
C PHE A 111 -8.93 -1.42 21.89
N GLY A 112 -9.33 -0.17 22.09
CA GLY A 112 -10.32 0.46 21.24
C GLY A 112 -9.73 1.00 19.95
N LEU A 113 -10.52 0.99 18.91
CA LEU A 113 -10.18 1.62 17.64
C LEU A 113 -9.95 3.13 17.79
N ASN A 114 -10.59 3.77 18.79
CA ASN A 114 -10.32 5.16 19.14
C ASN A 114 -8.91 5.35 19.68
N LYS A 115 -8.43 4.44 20.54
CA LYS A 115 -7.04 4.48 21.02
C LYS A 115 -6.06 4.35 19.88
N TYR A 116 -6.37 3.51 18.92
CA TYR A 116 -5.61 3.39 17.69
C TYR A 116 -5.51 4.75 16.98
N GLY A 117 -6.62 5.46 16.81
CA GLY A 117 -6.66 6.80 16.25
C GLY A 117 -5.94 7.85 17.10
N GLU A 118 -6.13 7.82 18.44
CA GLU A 118 -5.47 8.74 19.37
C GLU A 118 -3.95 8.61 19.38
N LYS A 119 -3.42 7.40 19.27
CA LYS A 119 -1.99 7.14 19.14
C LYS A 119 -1.43 7.59 17.78
N GLY A 120 -2.28 8.08 16.90
CA GLY A 120 -1.86 8.59 15.60
C GLY A 120 -1.27 7.49 14.73
N ILE A 121 -2.01 6.39 14.55
CA ILE A 121 -1.58 5.29 13.68
C ILE A 121 -1.15 5.84 12.34
N LYS A 122 0.03 5.45 11.95
CA LYS A 122 0.64 5.84 10.70
C LYS A 122 0.77 4.62 9.82
N GLN A 123 0.43 4.76 8.59
CA GLN A 123 0.78 3.77 7.60
C GLN A 123 2.30 3.69 7.46
N GLY A 124 2.85 2.54 7.07
CA GLY A 124 4.29 2.34 6.90
C GLY A 124 4.92 3.27 5.87
N ALA A 125 4.14 3.80 4.94
CA ALA A 125 4.54 4.81 3.98
C ALA A 125 3.34 5.62 3.49
N TYR A 126 3.56 6.87 3.10
CA TYR A 126 2.56 7.74 2.49
C TYR A 126 2.92 8.02 1.04
N VAL A 127 2.04 7.68 0.11
CA VAL A 127 2.11 8.14 -1.28
C VAL A 127 1.54 9.54 -1.32
N VAL A 128 2.40 10.55 -1.40
CA VAL A 128 2.00 11.97 -1.33
C VAL A 128 1.93 12.63 -2.69
N ALA A 129 2.61 12.06 -3.68
CA ALA A 129 2.52 12.48 -5.08
C ALA A 129 2.66 11.27 -5.99
N GLY A 130 2.15 11.39 -7.21
CA GLY A 130 2.28 10.31 -8.19
C GLY A 130 2.05 10.80 -9.61
N GLY A 131 3.08 10.66 -10.42
CA GLY A 131 3.07 11.14 -11.78
C GLY A 131 4.28 10.68 -12.57
N SER A 132 4.53 11.36 -13.69
CA SER A 132 5.55 11.01 -14.67
C SER A 132 6.70 12.01 -14.78
N ALA A 133 6.67 13.10 -13.98
CA ALA A 133 7.75 14.09 -14.02
C ALA A 133 9.04 13.53 -13.41
N ALA A 134 10.17 13.94 -13.96
CA ALA A 134 11.46 13.63 -13.38
C ALA A 134 11.67 14.37 -12.04
N ASP A 135 12.43 13.76 -11.16
CA ASP A 135 12.84 14.36 -9.90
C ASP A 135 13.64 15.67 -10.12
N ILE A 136 13.65 16.50 -9.07
CA ILE A 136 14.44 17.73 -9.09
C ILE A 136 15.93 17.40 -8.93
N ALA A 137 16.76 18.10 -9.67
CA ALA A 137 18.21 18.04 -9.52
C ALA A 137 18.72 19.13 -8.56
N GLY A 138 19.94 18.99 -8.08
CA GLY A 138 20.67 20.06 -7.37
C GLY A 138 20.11 20.44 -6.00
N VAL A 139 19.10 19.74 -5.48
CA VAL A 139 18.51 19.99 -4.15
C VAL A 139 18.87 18.88 -3.19
N GLN A 140 19.36 19.27 -2.02
CA GLN A 140 19.59 18.35 -0.91
C GLN A 140 18.64 18.69 0.24
N LEU A 141 17.67 17.81 0.51
CA LEU A 141 16.75 17.95 1.63
C LEU A 141 17.23 17.08 2.80
N ASN A 142 17.49 17.71 3.94
CA ASN A 142 17.78 17.03 5.20
C ASN A 142 16.68 17.36 6.20
N GLY A 143 15.65 16.51 6.26
CA GLY A 143 14.52 16.73 7.14
C GLY A 143 14.90 16.67 8.63
N ALA A 144 15.89 15.85 9.02
CA ALA A 144 16.35 15.76 10.41
C ALA A 144 17.01 17.08 10.87
N ASN A 145 17.79 17.70 10.01
CA ASN A 145 18.41 19.00 10.27
C ASN A 145 17.48 20.18 9.92
N LYS A 146 16.28 19.90 9.42
CA LYS A 146 15.29 20.89 8.98
C LYS A 146 15.85 21.87 7.94
N THR A 147 16.67 21.36 7.02
CA THR A 147 17.35 22.20 6.01
C THR A 147 17.13 21.64 4.60
N LEU A 148 17.01 22.57 3.67
CA LEU A 148 17.07 22.30 2.24
C LEU A 148 18.19 23.17 1.66
N VAL A 149 19.10 22.57 0.90
CA VAL A 149 20.32 23.20 0.40
C VAL A 149 20.38 23.10 -1.11
N ILE A 150 20.69 24.21 -1.77
CA ILE A 150 20.94 24.30 -3.20
C ILE A 150 22.32 24.94 -3.40
N ALA A 151 23.26 24.17 -3.93
CA ALA A 151 24.60 24.68 -4.24
C ALA A 151 24.63 25.30 -5.65
N LEU A 152 25.23 26.45 -5.80
CA LEU A 152 25.34 27.20 -7.04
C LEU A 152 26.80 27.55 -7.36
N SER A 153 27.07 28.03 -8.54
CA SER A 153 28.35 28.63 -8.89
C SER A 153 28.44 30.06 -8.38
N ALA A 154 29.66 30.60 -8.28
CA ALA A 154 29.87 32.00 -7.96
C ALA A 154 29.24 32.92 -9.03
N GLY A 155 28.54 33.96 -8.60
CA GLY A 155 27.83 34.87 -9.51
C GLY A 155 26.64 34.26 -10.22
N ALA A 156 26.07 33.20 -9.67
CA ALA A 156 24.94 32.51 -10.28
C ALA A 156 23.71 33.43 -10.42
N THR A 157 23.04 33.32 -11.54
CA THR A 157 21.84 34.06 -11.88
C THR A 157 20.59 33.19 -11.63
N ILE A 158 19.40 33.79 -11.78
CA ILE A 158 18.13 33.08 -11.73
C ILE A 158 18.08 32.00 -12.84
N ALA A 159 18.68 32.26 -14.02
CA ALA A 159 18.78 31.25 -15.07
C ALA A 159 19.63 30.05 -14.64
N ASP A 160 20.76 30.32 -13.97
CA ASP A 160 21.61 29.24 -13.48
C ASP A 160 20.96 28.43 -12.36
N LEU A 161 20.18 29.09 -11.49
CA LEU A 161 19.38 28.39 -10.47
C LEU A 161 18.36 27.45 -11.11
N ARG A 162 17.60 27.93 -12.10
CA ARG A 162 16.64 27.05 -12.80
C ARG A 162 17.32 25.90 -13.51
N SER A 163 18.47 26.17 -14.14
CA SER A 163 19.28 25.13 -14.81
C SER A 163 19.81 24.10 -13.82
N ALA A 164 20.32 24.53 -12.67
CA ALA A 164 20.81 23.64 -11.62
C ALA A 164 19.69 22.76 -11.05
N LEU A 165 18.49 23.30 -10.92
CA LEU A 165 17.31 22.57 -10.46
C LEU A 165 16.65 21.72 -11.57
N GLY A 166 17.03 21.96 -12.83
CA GLY A 166 16.41 21.33 -13.99
C GLY A 166 14.93 21.68 -14.14
N ILE A 167 14.52 22.91 -13.79
CA ILE A 167 13.12 23.37 -13.83
C ILE A 167 12.94 24.50 -14.84
N GLY A 168 11.73 24.59 -15.39
CA GLY A 168 11.27 25.68 -16.26
C GLY A 168 10.82 26.92 -15.46
N THR A 169 10.35 27.92 -16.20
CA THR A 169 9.93 29.21 -15.61
C THR A 169 8.68 29.08 -14.72
N GLU A 170 7.74 28.22 -15.11
CA GLU A 170 6.47 28.05 -14.40
C GLU A 170 6.47 26.83 -13.46
N ASP A 171 7.61 26.11 -13.41
CA ASP A 171 7.75 24.96 -12.53
C ASP A 171 8.01 25.41 -11.11
N TYR A 172 7.62 24.57 -10.17
CA TYR A 172 7.92 24.75 -8.76
C TYR A 172 8.16 23.39 -8.09
N PHE A 173 8.69 23.42 -6.89
CA PHE A 173 8.81 22.22 -6.08
C PHE A 173 8.31 22.47 -4.66
N THR A 174 7.86 21.40 -4.04
CA THR A 174 7.30 21.42 -2.68
C THR A 174 8.10 20.49 -1.79
N ALA A 175 8.75 21.03 -0.77
CA ALA A 175 9.27 20.21 0.32
C ALA A 175 8.11 19.82 1.22
N VAL A 176 7.98 18.54 1.53
CA VAL A 176 6.91 17.97 2.35
C VAL A 176 7.47 16.98 3.33
N CYS A 177 6.96 16.96 4.56
CA CYS A 177 7.27 15.93 5.53
C CYS A 177 6.04 15.47 6.29
N VAL A 178 6.14 14.31 6.92
CA VAL A 178 5.16 13.80 7.88
C VAL A 178 5.78 13.82 9.27
N THR A 179 5.11 14.48 10.22
CA THR A 179 5.54 14.60 11.61
C THR A 179 5.20 13.36 12.42
N ALA A 180 5.76 13.23 13.61
CA ALA A 180 5.50 12.10 14.51
C ALA A 180 4.01 11.94 14.89
N ASP A 181 3.27 13.04 14.93
CA ASP A 181 1.81 13.03 15.16
C ASP A 181 0.97 12.84 13.87
N GLY A 182 1.65 12.63 12.74
CA GLY A 182 1.00 12.31 11.45
C GLY A 182 0.41 13.50 10.72
N LYS A 183 0.81 14.69 11.08
CA LYS A 183 0.50 15.88 10.31
C LYS A 183 1.50 16.06 9.18
N PHE A 184 1.06 16.70 8.12
CA PHE A 184 1.92 17.06 7.02
C PHE A 184 2.30 18.53 7.10
N LEU A 185 3.60 18.78 7.05
CA LEU A 185 4.16 20.13 6.91
C LEU A 185 4.73 20.25 5.50
N TYR A 186 4.54 21.40 4.91
CA TYR A 186 5.04 21.66 3.56
C TYR A 186 5.36 23.12 3.32
N ASN A 187 6.22 23.36 2.34
CA ASN A 187 6.43 24.67 1.74
C ASN A 187 6.73 24.52 0.25
N ARG A 188 6.10 25.36 -0.57
CA ARG A 188 6.34 25.47 -2.01
C ARG A 188 7.40 26.51 -2.27
N PHE A 189 8.29 26.18 -3.18
CA PHE A 189 9.38 27.02 -3.61
C PHE A 189 9.15 27.41 -5.07
N HIS A 190 8.83 28.67 -5.30
CA HIS A 190 8.66 29.24 -6.62
C HIS A 190 9.85 30.15 -6.96
N VAL A 191 10.56 29.83 -8.05
CA VAL A 191 11.59 30.72 -8.57
C VAL A 191 10.91 31.88 -9.31
N SER A 192 11.25 33.08 -8.94
CA SER A 192 10.61 34.32 -9.42
C SER A 192 10.47 34.37 -10.93
N GLN A 193 9.26 34.66 -11.39
CA GLN A 193 8.96 34.88 -12.81
C GLN A 193 9.02 36.37 -13.19
N SER A 194 8.96 37.25 -12.22
CA SER A 194 8.93 38.71 -12.43
C SER A 194 10.32 39.35 -12.53
N LEU A 195 11.34 38.70 -12.00
CA LEU A 195 12.72 39.19 -12.09
C LEU A 195 13.36 38.72 -13.40
N PRO A 196 14.23 39.54 -14.03
CA PRO A 196 14.99 39.11 -15.19
C PRO A 196 15.82 37.86 -14.88
N SER A 197 15.90 36.93 -15.83
CA SER A 197 16.63 35.68 -15.65
C SER A 197 18.13 35.87 -15.46
N ALA A 198 18.68 36.99 -15.92
CA ALA A 198 20.09 37.40 -15.73
C ALA A 198 20.36 38.06 -14.35
N THR A 199 19.33 38.20 -13.49
CA THR A 199 19.52 38.75 -12.15
C THR A 199 20.44 37.85 -11.32
N GLU A 200 21.55 38.38 -10.83
CA GLU A 200 22.47 37.66 -9.94
C GLU A 200 21.82 37.46 -8.56
N ILE A 201 22.04 36.30 -7.99
CA ILE A 201 21.50 35.92 -6.68
C ILE A 201 22.44 36.41 -5.58
N SER A 202 21.87 37.08 -4.59
CA SER A 202 22.59 37.63 -3.46
C SER A 202 21.84 37.43 -2.14
N SER A 203 22.47 37.68 -1.01
CA SER A 203 21.83 37.70 0.31
C SER A 203 20.68 38.70 0.39
N ASP A 204 20.75 39.80 -0.36
CA ASP A 204 19.80 40.91 -0.28
C ASP A 204 18.53 40.64 -1.08
N ASN A 205 18.61 39.80 -2.13
CA ASN A 205 17.49 39.58 -3.00
C ASN A 205 16.90 38.16 -2.93
N ILE A 206 17.49 37.24 -2.14
CA ILE A 206 17.06 35.84 -2.12
C ILE A 206 15.56 35.65 -1.83
N ALA A 207 14.96 36.46 -0.98
CA ALA A 207 13.53 36.43 -0.67
C ALA A 207 12.66 36.92 -1.84
N SER A 208 13.21 37.64 -2.80
CA SER A 208 12.54 38.04 -4.03
C SER A 208 12.77 37.02 -5.16
N VAL A 209 13.91 36.30 -5.12
CA VAL A 209 14.26 35.25 -6.07
C VAL A 209 13.46 33.98 -5.83
N ILE A 210 13.28 33.60 -4.58
CA ILE A 210 12.47 32.43 -4.20
C ILE A 210 11.33 32.90 -3.31
N THR A 211 10.12 32.71 -3.79
CA THR A 211 8.90 32.93 -3.00
C THR A 211 8.41 31.64 -2.40
N LEU A 212 7.89 31.73 -1.19
CA LEU A 212 7.49 30.61 -0.36
C LEU A 212 5.99 30.65 -0.11
N ASP A 213 5.34 29.47 -0.21
CA ASP A 213 3.94 29.28 0.11
C ASP A 213 3.72 27.96 0.81
N GLY A 214 3.36 27.96 2.09
CA GLY A 214 3.20 26.73 2.85
C GLY A 214 2.62 26.93 4.24
N ASN A 215 2.55 25.83 4.98
CA ASN A 215 2.05 25.79 6.35
C ASN A 215 3.17 25.74 7.43
N VAL A 216 4.43 25.81 7.01
CA VAL A 216 5.60 25.88 7.90
C VAL A 216 6.43 27.11 7.57
N ASN A 217 6.91 27.78 8.61
CA ASN A 217 7.79 28.92 8.43
C ASN A 217 9.17 28.44 7.94
N VAL A 218 9.69 29.14 6.92
CA VAL A 218 11.01 28.88 6.33
C VAL A 218 11.81 30.18 6.27
N THR A 219 13.04 30.11 6.70
CA THR A 219 14.00 31.20 6.56
C THR A 219 14.95 30.87 5.41
N LEU A 220 15.07 31.78 4.44
CA LEU A 220 16.00 31.66 3.33
C LEU A 220 17.29 32.45 3.65
N ALA A 221 18.41 31.83 3.34
CA ALA A 221 19.74 32.49 3.41
C ALA A 221 20.54 32.14 2.14
N TYR A 222 21.34 33.10 1.68
CA TYR A 222 22.32 32.87 0.63
C TYR A 222 23.70 33.24 1.14
N ALA A 223 24.59 32.28 1.20
CA ALA A 223 25.97 32.48 1.64
C ALA A 223 26.89 31.47 0.94
N SER A 224 28.10 31.89 0.59
CA SER A 224 29.10 31.02 -0.05
C SER A 224 28.56 30.25 -1.25
N ASN A 225 27.82 30.94 -2.12
CA ASN A 225 27.18 30.40 -3.32
C ASN A 225 26.16 29.27 -3.03
N THR A 226 25.60 29.27 -1.85
CA THR A 226 24.63 28.24 -1.42
C THR A 226 23.38 28.90 -0.91
N ILE A 227 22.23 28.44 -1.44
CA ILE A 227 20.93 28.79 -0.88
C ILE A 227 20.60 27.75 0.19
N THR A 228 20.33 28.22 1.39
CA THR A 228 19.86 27.38 2.49
C THR A 228 18.49 27.83 2.93
N ALA A 229 17.51 26.91 2.87
CA ALA A 229 16.21 27.08 3.46
C ALA A 229 16.16 26.31 4.79
N THR A 230 15.89 27.02 5.89
CA THR A 230 15.76 26.44 7.23
C THR A 230 14.31 26.46 7.66
N PHE A 231 13.75 25.28 7.92
CA PHE A 231 12.36 25.11 8.37
C PHE A 231 12.28 25.25 9.89
N ALA A 232 11.31 25.99 10.38
CA ALA A 232 11.06 26.12 11.82
C ALA A 232 10.70 24.76 12.45
N ASP A 233 9.88 23.97 11.73
CA ASP A 233 9.54 22.61 12.10
C ASP A 233 9.54 21.74 10.85
N PHE A 234 10.17 20.56 10.95
CA PHE A 234 10.23 19.58 9.86
C PHE A 234 10.66 18.23 10.43
N SER A 235 10.47 17.15 9.67
CA SER A 235 10.75 15.78 10.10
C SER A 235 11.74 15.11 9.16
N ALA A 236 12.46 14.12 9.66
CA ALA A 236 13.33 13.27 8.84
C ALA A 236 12.56 12.52 7.73
N ASN A 237 11.26 12.28 7.94
CA ASN A 237 10.39 11.64 6.96
C ASN A 237 9.89 12.66 5.94
N ALA A 238 10.78 13.09 5.08
CA ALA A 238 10.56 14.18 4.14
C ALA A 238 10.88 13.80 2.70
N GLY A 239 10.30 14.54 1.77
CA GLY A 239 10.50 14.36 0.33
C GLY A 239 10.23 15.65 -0.43
N ILE A 240 10.48 15.64 -1.73
CA ILE A 240 10.28 16.77 -2.61
C ILE A 240 9.33 16.38 -3.72
N ILE A 241 8.20 17.09 -3.81
CA ILE A 241 7.26 16.99 -4.93
C ILE A 241 7.67 18.02 -5.96
N VAL A 242 7.92 17.59 -7.18
CA VAL A 242 8.20 18.46 -8.31
C VAL A 242 6.90 18.66 -9.09
N SER A 243 6.61 19.90 -9.46
CA SER A 243 5.47 20.26 -10.28
C SER A 243 5.98 20.94 -11.54
N ARG A 244 5.97 20.19 -12.65
CA ARG A 244 6.43 20.65 -13.96
C ARG A 244 5.23 21.02 -14.82
N LYS A 245 5.25 22.19 -15.39
CA LYS A 245 4.18 22.63 -16.27
C LYS A 245 4.36 22.07 -17.68
N GLU A 246 3.42 21.23 -18.07
CA GLU A 246 3.31 20.72 -19.44
C GLU A 246 2.01 21.18 -20.07
N ASN A 247 2.09 22.07 -21.03
CA ASN A 247 0.93 22.73 -21.66
C ASN A 247 0.04 23.45 -20.60
N ALA A 248 -1.20 23.01 -20.43
CA ALA A 248 -2.17 23.59 -19.51
C ALA A 248 -2.23 22.88 -18.14
N THR A 249 -1.42 21.83 -17.93
CA THR A 249 -1.47 20.98 -16.71
C THR A 249 -0.10 20.87 -16.07
N TYR A 250 -0.08 20.54 -14.79
CA TYR A 250 1.15 20.17 -14.09
C TYR A 250 1.31 18.66 -14.09
N LYS A 251 2.54 18.22 -14.24
CA LYS A 251 3.01 16.84 -14.03
C LYS A 251 3.83 16.78 -12.77
N HIS A 252 3.70 15.68 -12.06
CA HIS A 252 4.35 15.48 -10.76
C HIS A 252 5.26 14.25 -10.81
N ASN A 253 6.26 14.22 -9.95
CA ASN A 253 7.06 13.02 -9.72
C ASN A 253 6.37 12.06 -8.75
N ASP A 254 6.88 10.84 -8.65
CA ASP A 254 6.43 9.88 -7.64
C ASP A 254 7.13 10.15 -6.32
N VAL A 255 6.36 10.42 -5.26
CA VAL A 255 6.92 10.65 -3.92
C VAL A 255 6.22 9.78 -2.88
N VAL A 256 7.03 8.98 -2.20
CA VAL A 256 6.59 8.15 -1.09
C VAL A 256 7.38 8.55 0.15
N LEU A 257 6.70 9.01 1.19
CA LEU A 257 7.31 9.35 2.47
C LEU A 257 7.26 8.14 3.40
N ALA A 258 8.39 7.83 4.03
CA ALA A 258 8.40 6.89 5.13
C ALA A 258 7.57 7.45 6.29
N ALA A 259 6.75 6.63 6.91
CA ALA A 259 6.03 7.05 8.11
C ALA A 259 6.97 7.07 9.32
N PRO A 260 6.71 7.94 10.30
CA PRO A 260 7.32 7.80 11.60
C PRO A 260 6.94 6.45 12.23
N ALA A 261 7.77 5.96 13.14
CA ALA A 261 7.50 4.70 13.82
C ALA A 261 6.12 4.73 14.48
N THR A 262 5.35 3.65 14.28
CA THR A 262 4.04 3.51 14.92
C THR A 262 4.23 3.40 16.43
N PRO A 263 3.46 4.16 17.24
CA PRO A 263 3.52 4.06 18.68
C PRO A 263 3.16 2.64 19.14
N SER A 264 3.88 2.12 20.12
CA SER A 264 3.53 0.84 20.73
C SER A 264 2.30 1.00 21.62
N PHE A 265 1.43 -0.02 21.60
CA PHE A 265 0.30 -0.13 22.49
C PHE A 265 0.71 -0.87 23.77
N THR A 266 0.32 -0.36 24.91
CA THR A 266 0.60 -0.92 26.23
C THR A 266 -0.67 -1.43 26.88
N SER A 267 -0.56 -2.02 28.08
CA SER A 267 -1.73 -2.39 28.89
C SER A 267 -2.61 -1.20 29.24
N ASP A 268 -2.04 0.00 29.34
CA ASP A 268 -2.78 1.22 29.62
C ASP A 268 -3.63 1.68 28.43
N ASP A 269 -3.32 1.21 27.25
CA ASP A 269 -4.12 1.43 26.04
C ASP A 269 -5.26 0.42 25.90
N ALA A 270 -5.31 -0.61 26.76
CA ALA A 270 -6.41 -1.55 26.80
C ALA A 270 -7.72 -0.80 27.08
N LEU A 271 -8.80 -1.27 26.43
CA LEU A 271 -10.09 -0.64 26.62
C LEU A 271 -10.59 -0.82 28.05
N PRO A 272 -10.85 0.25 28.78
CA PRO A 272 -11.72 0.16 29.91
C PRO A 272 -13.15 -0.20 29.48
N THR A 273 -14.02 -0.52 30.42
CA THR A 273 -15.44 -0.62 30.13
C THR A 273 -15.94 0.70 29.57
N TYR A 274 -16.54 0.67 28.38
CA TYR A 274 -17.05 1.89 27.76
C TYR A 274 -18.44 2.22 28.34
N PRO A 275 -18.59 3.40 28.87
CA PRO A 275 -19.87 3.74 29.45
C PRO A 275 -20.98 3.93 28.43
N THR A 276 -20.74 4.61 27.30
CA THR A 276 -21.81 4.90 26.34
C THR A 276 -21.29 5.64 25.07
N GLY A 277 -22.14 5.79 24.06
CA GLY A 277 -21.99 6.75 22.98
C GLY A 277 -21.00 6.36 21.88
N SER A 278 -20.24 7.32 21.38
CA SER A 278 -19.37 7.17 20.23
C SER A 278 -18.25 6.15 20.45
N GLN A 279 -17.79 5.97 21.67
CA GLN A 279 -16.76 5.00 22.02
C GLN A 279 -17.27 3.56 21.89
N ARG A 280 -18.50 3.31 22.36
CA ARG A 280 -19.19 2.04 22.16
C ARG A 280 -19.29 1.72 20.66
N PHE A 281 -19.64 2.71 19.88
CA PHE A 281 -19.70 2.61 18.43
C PHE A 281 -18.32 2.29 17.81
N LEU A 282 -17.28 2.97 18.24
CA LEU A 282 -15.91 2.76 17.76
C LEU A 282 -15.37 1.37 18.13
N ASN A 283 -15.84 0.78 19.21
CA ASN A 283 -15.41 -0.53 19.64
C ASN A 283 -16.19 -1.70 19.01
N GLY A 284 -17.02 -1.45 18.02
CA GLY A 284 -17.81 -2.48 17.36
C GLY A 284 -18.86 -3.12 18.25
N GLY A 285 -18.98 -2.67 19.48
CA GLY A 285 -20.00 -3.14 20.40
C GLY A 285 -21.37 -2.59 20.01
N GLY A 286 -22.38 -3.41 20.05
CA GLY A 286 -23.76 -2.97 20.12
C GLY A 286 -24.01 -2.28 21.47
N GLU A 287 -25.07 -2.59 22.15
CA GLU A 287 -25.38 -2.02 23.45
C GLU A 287 -24.55 -2.60 24.62
N SER A 288 -23.62 -3.50 24.34
CA SER A 288 -22.78 -4.14 25.34
C SER A 288 -21.70 -3.18 25.84
N GLU A 289 -21.58 -3.04 27.14
CA GLU A 289 -20.53 -2.29 27.83
C GLU A 289 -19.22 -3.09 27.95
N THR A 290 -19.15 -4.28 27.33
CA THR A 290 -17.94 -5.10 27.38
C THR A 290 -16.82 -4.43 26.58
N PRO A 291 -15.59 -4.47 27.07
CA PRO A 291 -14.43 -3.99 26.32
C PRO A 291 -14.32 -4.69 24.97
N PHE A 292 -13.88 -3.95 23.98
CA PHE A 292 -13.56 -4.54 22.68
C PHE A 292 -12.50 -5.64 22.86
N SER A 293 -12.83 -6.85 22.48
CA SER A 293 -11.85 -7.91 22.31
C SER A 293 -11.43 -7.90 20.84
N PRO A 294 -10.13 -7.80 20.50
CA PRO A 294 -9.72 -8.01 19.15
C PRO A 294 -10.26 -9.37 18.70
N GLU A 295 -10.78 -9.40 17.47
CA GLU A 295 -11.11 -10.67 16.85
C GLU A 295 -9.87 -11.56 16.98
N PRO A 296 -9.98 -12.74 17.60
CA PRO A 296 -8.84 -13.66 17.63
C PRO A 296 -8.33 -13.73 16.19
N ALA A 297 -7.01 -13.58 16.03
CA ALA A 297 -6.39 -13.77 14.73
C ALA A 297 -7.06 -15.00 14.11
N PRO A 298 -7.54 -14.92 12.86
CA PRO A 298 -8.27 -16.05 12.28
C PRO A 298 -7.45 -17.27 12.61
N THR A 299 -8.04 -18.16 13.41
CA THR A 299 -7.39 -19.44 13.76
C THR A 299 -6.90 -19.93 12.43
N PRO A 300 -5.59 -20.13 12.22
CA PRO A 300 -5.11 -20.54 10.93
C PRO A 300 -6.04 -21.69 10.55
N THR A 301 -6.81 -21.50 9.49
CA THR A 301 -7.70 -22.56 9.00
C THR A 301 -6.82 -23.77 8.98
N PRO A 302 -7.15 -24.86 9.68
CA PRO A 302 -6.24 -25.99 9.77
C PRO A 302 -5.81 -26.24 8.34
N THR A 303 -4.56 -25.98 8.05
CA THR A 303 -4.04 -26.12 6.69
C THR A 303 -4.31 -27.57 6.39
N GLU A 304 -5.25 -27.84 5.47
CA GLU A 304 -5.53 -29.24 5.14
C GLU A 304 -4.20 -29.89 4.87
N PRO A 305 -3.89 -30.98 5.57
CA PRO A 305 -2.60 -31.61 5.41
C PRO A 305 -2.40 -31.91 3.94
N ILE A 306 -1.20 -31.71 3.43
CA ILE A 306 -0.89 -32.02 2.04
C ILE A 306 -1.25 -33.48 1.78
N ALA A 307 -2.11 -33.68 0.79
CA ALA A 307 -2.45 -34.99 0.26
C ALA A 307 -1.99 -35.07 -1.20
N ILE A 308 -1.16 -36.04 -1.52
CA ILE A 308 -0.72 -36.27 -2.90
C ILE A 308 -1.92 -36.72 -3.71
N THR A 309 -2.19 -36.03 -4.81
CA THR A 309 -3.35 -36.24 -5.68
C THR A 309 -3.01 -36.91 -7.00
N GLY A 310 -1.74 -36.90 -7.38
CA GLY A 310 -1.32 -37.55 -8.62
C GLY A 310 0.15 -37.46 -8.91
N TRP A 311 0.57 -38.33 -9.84
CA TRP A 311 1.93 -38.47 -10.33
C TRP A 311 1.88 -38.59 -11.87
N SER A 312 2.86 -38.00 -12.54
CA SER A 312 2.98 -38.23 -13.99
C SER A 312 4.44 -38.26 -14.44
N ILE A 313 4.69 -39.11 -15.45
CA ILE A 313 5.99 -39.27 -16.11
C ILE A 313 5.72 -39.31 -17.62
N GLY A 314 6.06 -38.25 -18.34
CA GLY A 314 5.74 -38.16 -19.76
C GLY A 314 4.23 -38.22 -20.01
N SER A 315 3.78 -39.23 -20.75
CA SER A 315 2.34 -39.49 -21.01
C SER A 315 1.66 -40.30 -19.92
N GLU A 316 2.44 -41.04 -19.12
CA GLU A 316 1.92 -41.89 -18.05
C GLU A 316 1.43 -41.05 -16.87
N ARG A 317 0.25 -41.36 -16.38
CA ARG A 317 -0.39 -40.61 -15.28
C ARG A 317 -1.08 -41.55 -14.32
N GLY A 318 -0.91 -41.28 -13.03
CA GLY A 318 -1.61 -41.94 -11.95
C GLY A 318 -2.28 -40.92 -11.03
N THR A 319 -3.50 -41.20 -10.62
CA THR A 319 -4.26 -40.38 -9.68
C THR A 319 -4.28 -41.02 -8.30
N GLY A 320 -4.09 -40.22 -7.26
CA GLY A 320 -4.03 -40.64 -5.87
C GLY A 320 -2.63 -40.59 -5.28
N ALA A 321 -2.54 -40.94 -4.00
CA ALA A 321 -1.31 -40.87 -3.24
C ALA A 321 -0.31 -41.97 -3.66
N ASP A 322 -0.81 -43.17 -3.94
CA ASP A 322 -0.02 -44.30 -4.35
C ASP A 322 -0.40 -44.77 -5.74
N VAL A 323 0.58 -44.81 -6.64
CA VAL A 323 0.35 -45.15 -8.03
C VAL A 323 1.42 -46.15 -8.52
N THR A 324 1.09 -46.84 -9.61
CA THR A 324 2.06 -47.63 -10.40
C THR A 324 2.10 -47.02 -11.79
N LEU A 325 3.29 -46.77 -12.30
CA LEU A 325 3.53 -46.21 -13.61
C LEU A 325 4.47 -47.10 -14.41
N ASP A 326 4.03 -47.49 -15.59
CA ASP A 326 4.83 -48.31 -16.53
C ASP A 326 5.56 -47.35 -17.46
N VAL A 327 6.88 -47.27 -17.36
CA VAL A 327 7.70 -46.31 -18.07
C VAL A 327 8.80 -46.98 -18.87
N ALA A 328 9.13 -46.49 -20.05
CA ALA A 328 10.23 -47.00 -20.84
C ALA A 328 11.55 -46.98 -20.05
N PHE A 329 12.35 -48.01 -20.24
CA PHE A 329 13.65 -48.14 -19.57
C PHE A 329 14.60 -46.98 -19.83
N GLY A 330 15.27 -46.45 -18.82
CA GLY A 330 16.27 -45.40 -19.02
C GLY A 330 16.24 -44.29 -17.93
N THR A 331 16.19 -43.05 -18.36
CA THR A 331 16.17 -41.89 -17.47
C THR A 331 14.79 -41.22 -17.52
N ILE A 332 14.16 -41.04 -16.37
CA ILE A 332 12.97 -40.22 -16.24
C ILE A 332 13.41 -38.77 -16.47
N SER A 333 12.96 -38.18 -17.57
CA SER A 333 13.28 -36.79 -17.90
C SER A 333 12.54 -35.82 -17.00
N LYS A 334 11.33 -36.19 -16.57
CA LYS A 334 10.45 -35.35 -15.76
C LYS A 334 9.47 -36.20 -14.95
N LEU A 335 9.44 -35.99 -13.66
CA LEU A 335 8.46 -36.56 -12.73
C LEU A 335 7.66 -35.43 -12.09
N ASP A 336 6.38 -35.33 -12.41
CA ASP A 336 5.50 -34.33 -11.82
C ASP A 336 4.67 -34.93 -10.68
N ILE A 337 4.60 -34.20 -9.57
CA ILE A 337 3.87 -34.56 -8.38
C ILE A 337 2.83 -33.48 -8.09
N THR A 338 1.57 -33.86 -8.05
CA THR A 338 0.47 -32.92 -7.70
C THR A 338 -0.07 -33.23 -6.32
N ALA A 339 -0.43 -32.20 -5.59
CA ALA A 339 -1.00 -32.33 -4.26
C ALA A 339 -2.11 -31.29 -4.03
N SER A 340 -3.05 -31.59 -3.15
CA SER A 340 -4.00 -30.64 -2.56
C SER A 340 -3.54 -30.27 -1.15
N GLY A 341 -4.00 -29.13 -0.65
CA GLY A 341 -3.58 -28.58 0.63
C GLY A 341 -2.44 -27.55 0.49
N ALA A 342 -1.98 -26.99 1.58
CA ALA A 342 -0.91 -26.00 1.59
C ALA A 342 0.31 -26.51 2.35
N VAL A 343 1.50 -26.23 1.82
CA VAL A 343 2.76 -26.46 2.53
C VAL A 343 2.77 -25.55 3.75
N GLY A 344 2.58 -26.11 4.92
CA GLY A 344 2.69 -25.42 6.20
C GLY A 344 4.14 -25.34 6.68
N SER A 345 4.35 -25.55 7.96
CA SER A 345 5.69 -25.62 8.57
C SER A 345 6.39 -26.98 8.37
N ASP A 346 5.70 -27.96 7.76
CA ASP A 346 6.23 -29.30 7.53
C ASP A 346 7.29 -29.29 6.43
N THR A 347 8.26 -30.18 6.53
CA THR A 347 9.27 -30.41 5.50
C THR A 347 8.89 -31.60 4.62
N TYR A 348 9.14 -31.50 3.33
CA TYR A 348 8.82 -32.55 2.37
C TYR A 348 10.06 -32.91 1.54
N LYS A 349 10.27 -34.19 1.33
CA LYS A 349 11.40 -34.72 0.56
C LYS A 349 10.95 -35.76 -0.45
N LEU A 350 11.54 -35.74 -1.63
CA LEU A 350 11.42 -36.82 -2.59
C LEU A 350 12.54 -37.82 -2.31
N MET A 351 12.15 -39.04 -2.00
CA MET A 351 13.06 -40.14 -1.73
C MET A 351 12.85 -41.24 -2.77
N ARG A 352 13.87 -42.07 -2.99
CA ARG A 352 13.76 -43.26 -3.84
C ARG A 352 14.28 -44.51 -3.14
N ASN A 353 13.70 -45.67 -3.44
CA ASN A 353 14.11 -46.97 -2.95
C ASN A 353 13.64 -48.10 -3.87
N SER A 354 14.18 -49.27 -3.76
CA SER A 354 13.66 -50.49 -4.43
C SER A 354 12.36 -51.03 -3.79
N THR A 355 12.01 -50.57 -2.60
CA THR A 355 10.80 -50.93 -1.89
C THR A 355 10.14 -49.70 -1.31
N LYS A 356 8.82 -49.75 -1.04
CA LYS A 356 8.09 -48.66 -0.36
C LYS A 356 8.47 -48.63 1.13
N SER A 357 9.72 -48.22 1.42
CA SER A 357 10.27 -48.15 2.78
C SER A 357 11.26 -47.01 2.89
N LEU A 358 11.31 -46.35 4.05
CA LEU A 358 12.34 -45.35 4.36
C LEU A 358 13.69 -45.98 4.69
N THR A 359 13.69 -47.25 5.10
CA THR A 359 14.95 -47.95 5.39
C THR A 359 15.74 -48.19 4.11
N GLY A 360 16.91 -47.58 4.00
CA GLY A 360 17.76 -47.65 2.82
C GLY A 360 17.34 -46.68 1.68
N ALA A 361 16.33 -45.84 1.89
CA ALA A 361 15.93 -44.87 0.92
C ALA A 361 16.99 -43.77 0.72
N THR A 362 17.15 -43.34 -0.53
CA THR A 362 18.08 -42.26 -0.92
C THR A 362 17.31 -41.00 -1.19
N LEU A 363 17.77 -39.87 -0.66
CA LEU A 363 17.23 -38.56 -0.95
C LEU A 363 17.47 -38.23 -2.43
N VAL A 364 16.40 -37.84 -3.11
CA VAL A 364 16.46 -37.28 -4.46
C VAL A 364 16.60 -35.76 -4.35
N GLU A 365 15.62 -35.11 -3.73
CA GLU A 365 15.62 -33.66 -3.51
C GLU A 365 14.64 -33.23 -2.42
N ASN A 366 14.74 -31.96 -1.96
CA ASN A 366 13.78 -31.36 -1.05
C ASN A 366 12.65 -30.72 -1.84
N ILE A 367 11.41 -30.92 -1.41
CA ILE A 367 10.22 -30.34 -2.03
C ILE A 367 9.83 -29.07 -1.28
N THR A 368 9.86 -27.93 -1.96
CA THR A 368 9.54 -26.63 -1.38
C THR A 368 8.13 -26.14 -1.72
N SER A 369 7.52 -26.70 -2.76
CA SER A 369 6.16 -26.33 -3.21
C SER A 369 5.52 -27.48 -3.99
N PHE A 370 4.20 -27.46 -4.08
CA PHE A 370 3.43 -28.32 -5.00
C PHE A 370 2.62 -27.45 -5.96
N PRO A 371 2.41 -27.83 -7.23
CA PRO A 371 2.98 -29.04 -7.85
C PRO A 371 4.51 -29.00 -7.89
N HIS A 372 5.13 -30.16 -7.80
CA HIS A 372 6.58 -30.33 -7.80
C HIS A 372 7.04 -31.09 -9.03
N GLU A 373 8.14 -30.65 -9.61
CA GLU A 373 8.76 -31.25 -10.78
C GLU A 373 10.19 -31.70 -10.45
N ALA A 374 10.44 -33.00 -10.51
CA ALA A 374 11.78 -33.55 -10.42
C ALA A 374 12.30 -33.94 -11.79
N THR A 375 13.56 -33.69 -12.08
CA THR A 375 14.16 -33.90 -13.40
C THR A 375 15.38 -34.79 -13.35
N SER A 376 15.66 -35.47 -14.47
CA SER A 376 16.89 -36.25 -14.67
C SER A 376 17.07 -37.38 -13.65
N LEU A 377 16.01 -38.15 -13.39
CA LEU A 377 16.04 -39.26 -12.43
C LEU A 377 16.44 -40.55 -13.12
N PRO A 378 17.69 -41.04 -12.92
CA PRO A 378 18.13 -42.33 -13.47
C PRO A 378 17.46 -43.50 -12.73
N TYR A 379 17.00 -44.49 -13.48
CA TYR A 379 16.52 -45.73 -12.93
C TYR A 379 16.82 -46.89 -13.88
N SER A 380 17.11 -48.06 -13.34
CA SER A 380 17.41 -49.26 -14.10
C SER A 380 16.60 -50.48 -13.67
N GLU A 381 15.90 -50.37 -12.59
CA GLU A 381 15.10 -51.41 -11.98
C GLU A 381 13.81 -50.81 -11.41
N GLN A 382 12.86 -51.64 -11.00
CA GLN A 382 11.69 -51.18 -10.28
C GLN A 382 12.11 -50.22 -9.15
N THR A 383 11.57 -49.00 -9.18
CA THR A 383 11.93 -47.97 -8.22
C THR A 383 10.69 -47.30 -7.65
N TYR A 384 10.63 -47.19 -6.34
CA TYR A 384 9.65 -46.38 -5.65
C TYR A 384 10.17 -44.95 -5.47
N PHE A 385 9.46 -43.97 -6.00
CA PHE A 385 9.62 -42.57 -5.63
C PHE A 385 8.61 -42.25 -4.54
N MET A 386 9.02 -41.67 -3.46
CA MET A 386 8.21 -41.47 -2.27
C MET A 386 8.28 -39.99 -1.84
N VAL A 387 7.14 -39.38 -1.57
CA VAL A 387 7.07 -38.09 -0.87
C VAL A 387 7.04 -38.37 0.62
N VAL A 388 8.05 -37.89 1.32
CA VAL A 388 8.23 -38.09 2.75
C VAL A 388 8.06 -36.78 3.49
N LYS A 389 7.20 -36.79 4.48
CA LYS A 389 6.92 -35.66 5.37
C LYS A 389 7.71 -35.80 6.65
N ASN A 390 8.41 -34.75 7.07
CA ASN A 390 9.16 -34.64 8.32
C ASN A 390 10.08 -35.85 8.59
N ASP A 391 10.70 -36.40 7.55
CA ASP A 391 11.62 -37.52 7.59
C ASP A 391 11.06 -38.84 8.16
N SER A 392 9.77 -38.93 8.39
CA SER A 392 9.18 -40.06 9.10
C SER A 392 7.94 -40.67 8.44
N GLU A 393 7.20 -39.92 7.66
CA GLU A 393 5.92 -40.33 7.11
C GLU A 393 5.92 -40.30 5.57
N ILE A 394 5.63 -41.44 4.95
CA ILE A 394 5.40 -41.53 3.49
C ILE A 394 3.94 -41.10 3.21
N ILE A 395 3.76 -39.92 2.59
CA ILE A 395 2.43 -39.40 2.26
C ILE A 395 1.97 -39.73 0.84
N GLY A 396 2.85 -40.27 0.02
CA GLY A 396 2.54 -40.75 -1.33
C GLY A 396 3.74 -41.45 -1.97
N SER A 397 3.44 -42.35 -2.92
CA SER A 397 4.47 -43.08 -3.65
C SER A 397 4.10 -43.36 -5.10
N ALA A 398 5.08 -43.32 -5.97
CA ALA A 398 4.96 -43.84 -7.33
C ALA A 398 5.91 -45.04 -7.48
N ASN A 399 5.32 -46.18 -7.79
CA ASN A 399 6.06 -47.38 -8.14
C ASN A 399 6.28 -47.40 -9.65
N VAL A 400 7.52 -47.19 -10.06
CA VAL A 400 7.87 -47.11 -11.48
C VAL A 400 8.44 -48.44 -11.94
N TYR A 401 7.79 -49.06 -12.91
CA TYR A 401 8.23 -50.28 -13.55
C TYR A 401 8.87 -49.99 -14.89
N PRO A 402 10.12 -50.43 -15.11
CA PRO A 402 10.69 -50.39 -16.45
C PRO A 402 9.99 -51.41 -17.33
N GLN A 403 9.36 -50.98 -18.42
CA GLN A 403 8.93 -51.91 -19.45
C GLN A 403 10.13 -52.33 -20.29
N GLY A 404 10.46 -53.59 -20.25
CA GLY A 404 11.40 -54.18 -21.23
C GLY A 404 10.72 -54.26 -22.59
N ASP A 405 11.49 -53.94 -23.65
CA ASP A 405 11.09 -54.14 -25.04
C ASP A 405 10.78 -55.61 -25.33
#